data_33e649b8914bd71a52c5657c6a158cb8
#
_entry.id   33e649b8914bd71a52c5657c6a158cb8
#
_cell.length_a   1.000
_cell.length_b   1.000
_cell.length_c   1.000
_cell.angle_alpha   90.00
_cell.angle_beta   90.00
_cell.angle_gamma   90.00
#
_symmetry.space_group_name_H-M   'P 1'
#
loop_
_entity.id
_entity.type
_entity.pdbx_description
1 polymer ?
#
loop_
_entity_poly.entity_id
_entity_poly.type
_entity_poly.pdbx_seq_one_letter_code
_entity_poly.pdbx_strand_id
1 'polypeptide(L)'
;MLRLGIIGAGGIASLHTHNILSGKCPEVQLTAMADRKESRREWIRATVPDAAVFCEGSDLIASDTCDAVLIATPHYQHPTLAIEAFRHGKHVLCEKPAGVYTLQVRDMIAEADKHPELTFGMMFNQRTNCVYRKAKALIDSGALGEIKRMIWVVTDWYRTQSYYDAGAWRATWEGEGGGVLLNQCPHQLDLLQWLCGLPVRVRAACHEGKWHDIEVEDDVTAYLEFANGATGTFIASTGDALGENRLEIIGTRARIRIENDQLTLDTLSVDERDWCPVCKEPFGVPGIQHEIVQTDGENPQHAGVLNAFAAHILHGTPLVADGREGIRGLMLSNAMHLSSWTNQTVSLPIDEELFLKLLNEKRRTSRHKDEVDAAIDVSGSFGSTRK
;
A
#
# COMPACT_ATOMS: atom_id res chain seq x y z
N MET A 1 17.28 -16.44 -15.14
CA MET A 1 16.25 -16.38 -14.09
C MET A 1 16.84 -15.64 -12.88
N LEU A 2 16.07 -14.79 -12.24
CA LEU A 2 16.45 -14.09 -11.02
C LEU A 2 16.37 -15.05 -9.83
N ARG A 3 17.47 -15.20 -9.06
CA ARG A 3 17.48 -15.96 -7.81
C ARG A 3 16.93 -15.07 -6.70
N LEU A 4 15.78 -15.47 -6.15
CA LEU A 4 15.04 -14.69 -5.14
C LEU A 4 15.13 -15.37 -3.76
N GLY A 5 15.47 -14.59 -2.73
CA GLY A 5 15.28 -14.94 -1.32
C GLY A 5 14.01 -14.29 -0.77
N ILE A 6 13.25 -14.98 0.08
CA ILE A 6 12.11 -14.39 0.80
C ILE A 6 12.41 -14.33 2.29
N ILE A 7 12.32 -13.15 2.89
CA ILE A 7 12.52 -12.92 4.32
C ILE A 7 11.18 -12.73 5.01
N GLY A 8 10.86 -13.64 5.95
CA GLY A 8 9.54 -13.81 6.55
C GLY A 8 8.71 -14.83 5.77
N ALA A 9 8.21 -15.88 6.44
CA ALA A 9 7.41 -16.94 5.82
C ALA A 9 5.95 -16.93 6.31
N GLY A 10 5.39 -15.74 6.52
CA GLY A 10 4.00 -15.51 6.90
C GLY A 10 3.00 -15.75 5.76
N GLY A 11 1.73 -15.33 5.97
CA GLY A 11 0.66 -15.53 4.98
C GLY A 11 0.96 -14.93 3.61
N ILE A 12 1.48 -13.69 3.55
CA ILE A 12 1.80 -13.04 2.26
C ILE A 12 2.96 -13.74 1.55
N ALA A 13 3.98 -14.17 2.29
CA ALA A 13 5.09 -14.94 1.71
C ALA A 13 4.63 -16.29 1.17
N SER A 14 3.64 -16.93 1.81
CA SER A 14 3.04 -18.16 1.30
C SER A 14 2.36 -17.94 -0.06
N LEU A 15 1.69 -16.79 -0.27
CA LEU A 15 1.12 -16.41 -1.56
C LEU A 15 2.20 -16.21 -2.63
N HIS A 16 3.29 -15.49 -2.30
CA HIS A 16 4.40 -15.29 -3.22
C HIS A 16 5.04 -16.62 -3.61
N THR A 17 5.29 -17.49 -2.62
CA THR A 17 5.81 -18.83 -2.84
C THR A 17 4.92 -19.63 -3.78
N HIS A 18 3.59 -19.62 -3.55
CA HIS A 18 2.64 -20.29 -4.43
C HIS A 18 2.67 -19.73 -5.86
N ASN A 19 2.71 -18.41 -6.03
CA ASN A 19 2.77 -17.79 -7.36
C ASN A 19 4.02 -18.21 -8.13
N ILE A 20 5.18 -18.30 -7.46
CA ILE A 20 6.44 -18.74 -8.07
C ILE A 20 6.35 -20.22 -8.44
N LEU A 21 5.98 -21.09 -7.50
CA LEU A 21 5.93 -22.53 -7.71
C LEU A 21 4.86 -22.97 -8.74
N SER A 22 3.77 -22.22 -8.86
CA SER A 22 2.73 -22.48 -9.87
C SER A 22 3.08 -21.98 -11.29
N GLY A 23 4.30 -21.43 -11.47
CA GLY A 23 4.78 -20.94 -12.78
C GLY A 23 4.23 -19.59 -13.21
N LYS A 24 3.52 -18.86 -12.33
CA LYS A 24 3.05 -17.49 -12.62
C LYS A 24 4.18 -16.47 -12.68
N CYS A 25 5.39 -16.82 -12.20
CA CYS A 25 6.57 -15.98 -12.21
C CYS A 25 7.73 -16.71 -12.93
N PRO A 26 7.67 -16.84 -14.27
CA PRO A 26 8.56 -17.74 -15.01
C PRO A 26 10.04 -17.33 -15.01
N GLU A 27 10.36 -16.08 -14.72
CA GLU A 27 11.75 -15.58 -14.65
C GLU A 27 12.29 -15.50 -13.22
N VAL A 28 11.53 -15.96 -12.21
CA VAL A 28 11.91 -15.97 -10.79
C VAL A 28 12.12 -17.38 -10.30
N GLN A 29 13.27 -17.63 -9.68
CA GLN A 29 13.58 -18.87 -8.97
C GLN A 29 13.67 -18.57 -7.48
N LEU A 30 12.85 -19.24 -6.66
CA LEU A 30 12.94 -19.15 -5.21
C LEU A 30 14.10 -20.03 -4.72
N THR A 31 15.16 -19.42 -4.24
CA THR A 31 16.43 -20.11 -3.88
C THR A 31 16.72 -20.09 -2.39
N ALA A 32 16.09 -19.21 -1.62
CA ALA A 32 16.30 -19.10 -0.19
C ALA A 32 15.05 -18.56 0.52
N MET A 33 14.82 -18.99 1.77
CA MET A 33 13.81 -18.40 2.64
C MET A 33 14.31 -18.32 4.08
N ALA A 34 13.87 -17.30 4.82
CA ALA A 34 14.19 -17.12 6.22
C ALA A 34 12.95 -16.89 7.07
N ASP A 35 12.86 -17.53 8.24
CA ASP A 35 11.86 -17.22 9.27
C ASP A 35 12.38 -17.62 10.66
N ARG A 36 12.10 -16.80 11.68
CA ARG A 36 12.51 -17.07 13.07
C ARG A 36 11.76 -18.23 13.71
N LYS A 37 10.53 -18.50 13.29
CA LYS A 37 9.70 -19.60 13.82
C LYS A 37 10.11 -20.93 13.19
N GLU A 38 10.39 -21.94 14.03
CA GLU A 38 10.73 -23.28 13.55
C GLU A 38 9.60 -23.89 12.72
N SER A 39 8.34 -23.75 13.17
CA SER A 39 7.17 -24.23 12.43
C SER A 39 7.11 -23.70 10.99
N ARG A 40 7.55 -22.42 10.79
CA ARG A 40 7.61 -21.83 9.45
C ARG A 40 8.80 -22.33 8.64
N ARG A 41 9.94 -22.60 9.27
CA ARG A 41 11.08 -23.24 8.60
C ARG A 41 10.79 -24.67 8.18
N GLU A 42 10.03 -25.43 9.00
CA GLU A 42 9.54 -26.77 8.64
C GLU A 42 8.61 -26.70 7.42
N TRP A 43 7.70 -25.72 7.41
CA TRP A 43 6.85 -25.46 6.24
C TRP A 43 7.67 -25.14 4.98
N ILE A 44 8.73 -24.31 5.08
CA ILE A 44 9.63 -24.00 3.96
C ILE A 44 10.27 -25.28 3.42
N ARG A 45 10.87 -26.11 4.29
CA ARG A 45 11.51 -27.38 3.89
C ARG A 45 10.57 -28.33 3.18
N ALA A 46 9.30 -28.37 3.63
CA ALA A 46 8.27 -29.22 3.03
C ALA A 46 7.76 -28.66 1.68
N THR A 47 7.67 -27.34 1.53
CA THR A 47 7.06 -26.68 0.37
C THR A 47 8.07 -26.37 -0.73
N VAL A 48 9.29 -25.97 -0.37
CA VAL A 48 10.38 -25.56 -1.28
C VAL A 48 11.67 -26.33 -0.91
N PRO A 49 11.73 -27.65 -1.16
CA PRO A 49 12.82 -28.49 -0.69
C PRO A 49 14.21 -28.09 -1.22
N ASP A 50 14.26 -27.43 -2.38
CA ASP A 50 15.50 -26.99 -3.02
C ASP A 50 15.98 -25.62 -2.52
N ALA A 51 15.22 -24.91 -1.69
CA ALA A 51 15.59 -23.61 -1.16
C ALA A 51 16.47 -23.75 0.10
N ALA A 52 17.48 -22.89 0.21
CA ALA A 52 18.23 -22.75 1.46
C ALA A 52 17.32 -22.12 2.55
N VAL A 53 17.41 -22.67 3.77
CA VAL A 53 16.56 -22.24 4.90
C VAL A 53 17.38 -21.60 5.98
N PHE A 54 17.02 -20.37 6.35
CA PHE A 54 17.71 -19.57 7.35
C PHE A 54 16.79 -19.26 8.55
N CYS A 55 17.37 -19.06 9.73
CA CYS A 55 16.66 -18.58 10.91
C CYS A 55 16.47 -17.06 10.84
N GLU A 56 17.55 -16.33 10.53
CA GLU A 56 17.57 -14.89 10.49
C GLU A 56 17.60 -14.36 9.04
N GLY A 57 16.91 -13.24 8.79
CA GLY A 57 16.94 -12.57 7.49
C GLY A 57 18.34 -12.08 7.13
N SER A 58 19.10 -11.61 8.12
CA SER A 58 20.49 -11.16 7.93
C SER A 58 21.41 -12.26 7.42
N ASP A 59 21.23 -13.50 7.89
CA ASP A 59 22.04 -14.64 7.42
C ASP A 59 21.73 -14.95 5.95
N LEU A 60 20.44 -14.85 5.55
CA LEU A 60 20.04 -15.00 4.15
C LEU A 60 20.65 -13.87 3.30
N ILE A 61 20.56 -12.63 3.75
CA ILE A 61 21.11 -11.46 3.05
C ILE A 61 22.61 -11.60 2.84
N ALA A 62 23.34 -12.03 3.86
CA ALA A 62 24.79 -12.21 3.80
C ALA A 62 25.22 -13.41 2.93
N SER A 63 24.30 -14.31 2.57
CA SER A 63 24.61 -15.51 1.78
C SER A 63 24.70 -15.23 0.29
N ASP A 64 25.33 -16.14 -0.45
CA ASP A 64 25.40 -16.12 -1.92
C ASP A 64 24.21 -16.88 -2.58
N THR A 65 23.16 -17.20 -1.80
CA THR A 65 22.07 -18.04 -2.29
C THR A 65 21.10 -17.29 -3.20
N CYS A 66 21.05 -15.95 -3.16
CA CYS A 66 20.12 -15.14 -3.97
C CYS A 66 20.77 -13.85 -4.49
N ASP A 67 20.20 -13.29 -5.56
CA ASP A 67 20.57 -11.99 -6.13
C ASP A 67 19.67 -10.87 -5.63
N ALA A 68 18.43 -11.21 -5.27
CA ALA A 68 17.42 -10.30 -4.80
C ALA A 68 16.71 -10.85 -3.56
N VAL A 69 16.17 -9.95 -2.75
CA VAL A 69 15.33 -10.32 -1.60
C VAL A 69 13.93 -9.68 -1.71
N LEU A 70 12.92 -10.47 -1.35
CA LEU A 70 11.58 -10.00 -1.04
C LEU A 70 11.43 -9.94 0.48
N ILE A 71 11.20 -8.75 1.02
CA ILE A 71 11.03 -8.53 2.46
C ILE A 71 9.54 -8.58 2.80
N ALA A 72 9.12 -9.59 3.57
CA ALA A 72 7.72 -9.88 3.93
C ALA A 72 7.56 -10.11 5.46
N THR A 73 8.33 -9.36 6.23
CA THR A 73 8.36 -9.36 7.71
C THR A 73 7.35 -8.35 8.30
N PRO A 74 7.21 -8.22 9.63
CA PRO A 74 6.49 -7.11 10.24
C PRO A 74 7.09 -5.74 9.89
N HIS A 75 6.24 -4.72 9.84
CA HIS A 75 6.49 -3.42 9.21
C HIS A 75 7.74 -2.67 9.66
N TYR A 76 8.07 -2.71 10.97
CA TYR A 76 9.27 -2.05 11.51
C TYR A 76 10.59 -2.60 10.96
N GLN A 77 10.59 -3.87 10.49
CA GLN A 77 11.79 -4.53 10.00
C GLN A 77 12.09 -4.22 8.52
N HIS A 78 11.09 -3.74 7.75
CA HIS A 78 11.24 -3.49 6.32
C HIS A 78 12.44 -2.59 6.01
N PRO A 79 12.57 -1.38 6.60
CA PRO A 79 13.69 -0.50 6.30
C PRO A 79 15.05 -1.06 6.73
N THR A 80 15.11 -1.70 7.90
CA THR A 80 16.37 -2.23 8.43
C THR A 80 16.92 -3.35 7.53
N LEU A 81 16.07 -4.30 7.15
CA LEU A 81 16.45 -5.41 6.27
C LEU A 81 16.76 -4.93 4.84
N ALA A 82 16.04 -3.93 4.33
CA ALA A 82 16.33 -3.35 3.03
C ALA A 82 17.69 -2.65 2.99
N ILE A 83 18.01 -1.83 4.02
CA ILE A 83 19.32 -1.20 4.17
C ILE A 83 20.44 -2.24 4.20
N GLU A 84 20.25 -3.30 4.98
CA GLU A 84 21.22 -4.40 5.06
C GLU A 84 21.39 -5.10 3.71
N ALA A 85 20.29 -5.36 3.00
CA ALA A 85 20.30 -6.00 1.68
C ALA A 85 21.07 -5.17 0.64
N PHE A 86 20.86 -3.85 0.58
CA PHE A 86 21.62 -2.96 -0.31
C PHE A 86 23.11 -3.01 -0.02
N ARG A 87 23.52 -2.96 1.26
CA ARG A 87 24.93 -3.07 1.67
C ARG A 87 25.60 -4.39 1.29
N HIS A 88 24.80 -5.45 1.13
CA HIS A 88 25.26 -6.75 0.64
C HIS A 88 25.07 -6.95 -0.87
N GLY A 89 24.78 -5.88 -1.61
CA GLY A 89 24.65 -5.94 -3.07
C GLY A 89 23.43 -6.70 -3.57
N LYS A 90 22.32 -6.74 -2.80
CA LYS A 90 21.09 -7.41 -3.19
C LYS A 90 20.07 -6.40 -3.73
N HIS A 91 19.37 -6.76 -4.84
CA HIS A 91 18.16 -6.06 -5.24
C HIS A 91 17.07 -6.27 -4.20
N VAL A 92 16.22 -5.28 -3.99
CA VAL A 92 15.18 -5.32 -2.93
C VAL A 92 13.78 -5.10 -3.52
N LEU A 93 12.89 -6.03 -3.27
CA LEU A 93 11.45 -5.85 -3.38
C LEU A 93 10.86 -5.84 -1.96
N CYS A 94 10.25 -4.72 -1.56
CA CYS A 94 9.72 -4.56 -0.21
C CYS A 94 8.20 -4.69 -0.20
N GLU A 95 7.64 -5.50 0.71
CA GLU A 95 6.22 -5.51 0.98
C GLU A 95 5.75 -4.17 1.56
N LYS A 96 4.48 -3.88 1.33
CA LYS A 96 3.85 -2.71 1.92
C LYS A 96 3.53 -2.96 3.43
N PRO A 97 3.52 -1.89 4.24
CA PRO A 97 4.00 -0.54 3.96
C PRO A 97 5.53 -0.48 3.87
N ALA A 98 6.07 0.60 3.31
CA ALA A 98 7.53 0.76 3.22
C ALA A 98 8.22 0.78 4.60
N GLY A 99 7.50 1.10 5.63
CA GLY A 99 7.90 1.16 7.03
C GLY A 99 6.74 1.70 7.88
N VAL A 100 7.01 2.06 9.13
CA VAL A 100 5.99 2.60 10.05
C VAL A 100 6.02 4.12 10.08
N TYR A 101 7.18 4.75 10.01
CA TYR A 101 7.35 6.21 10.03
C TYR A 101 8.34 6.68 8.98
N THR A 102 8.13 7.88 8.49
CA THR A 102 8.83 8.39 7.31
C THR A 102 10.34 8.51 7.52
N LEU A 103 10.83 8.87 8.72
CA LEU A 103 12.28 8.99 8.98
C LEU A 103 13.03 7.69 8.67
N GLN A 104 12.56 6.52 9.15
CA GLN A 104 13.23 5.24 8.85
C GLN A 104 13.19 4.89 7.35
N VAL A 105 12.14 5.31 6.63
CA VAL A 105 12.04 5.09 5.18
C VAL A 105 12.95 6.04 4.41
N ARG A 106 13.20 7.26 4.92
CA ARG A 106 14.24 8.15 4.36
C ARG A 106 15.64 7.54 4.45
N ASP A 107 15.96 6.90 5.59
CA ASP A 107 17.25 6.22 5.75
C ASP A 107 17.37 5.05 4.75
N MET A 108 16.29 4.29 4.54
CA MET A 108 16.24 3.23 3.54
C MET A 108 16.45 3.75 2.12
N ILE A 109 15.78 4.85 1.76
CA ILE A 109 15.94 5.50 0.45
C ILE A 109 17.35 6.04 0.30
N ALA A 110 17.90 6.70 1.32
CA ALA A 110 19.26 7.23 1.30
C ALA A 110 20.34 6.14 1.15
N GLU A 111 20.08 4.94 1.69
CA GLU A 111 20.97 3.80 1.45
C GLU A 111 20.80 3.27 0.02
N ALA A 112 19.57 3.11 -0.47
CA ALA A 112 19.32 2.69 -1.86
C ALA A 112 19.98 3.64 -2.89
N ASP A 113 20.01 4.94 -2.60
CA ASP A 113 20.63 5.96 -3.48
C ASP A 113 22.16 5.83 -3.57
N LYS A 114 22.80 5.14 -2.63
CA LYS A 114 24.25 4.83 -2.70
C LYS A 114 24.53 3.63 -3.62
N HIS A 115 23.52 2.89 -4.00
CA HIS A 115 23.59 1.67 -4.79
C HIS A 115 22.70 1.77 -6.05
N PRO A 116 22.97 2.72 -6.96
CA PRO A 116 22.13 2.96 -8.13
C PRO A 116 22.07 1.78 -9.11
N GLU A 117 23.00 0.84 -9.01
CA GLU A 117 23.02 -0.42 -9.77
C GLU A 117 22.03 -1.45 -9.24
N LEU A 118 21.52 -1.27 -8.02
CA LEU A 118 20.58 -2.17 -7.41
C LEU A 118 19.14 -1.68 -7.61
N THR A 119 18.27 -2.61 -7.94
CA THR A 119 16.83 -2.34 -8.09
C THR A 119 16.17 -2.27 -6.73
N PHE A 120 15.40 -1.23 -6.50
CA PHE A 120 14.50 -1.08 -5.37
C PHE A 120 13.05 -0.97 -5.83
N GLY A 121 12.20 -1.93 -5.47
CA GLY A 121 10.78 -1.96 -5.81
C GLY A 121 9.88 -2.05 -4.58
N MET A 122 8.64 -1.53 -4.71
CA MET A 122 7.56 -1.69 -3.73
C MET A 122 6.48 -2.65 -4.24
N MET A 123 5.93 -3.47 -3.33
CA MET A 123 4.84 -4.39 -3.62
C MET A 123 3.49 -3.67 -3.65
N PHE A 124 3.31 -2.73 -4.58
CA PHE A 124 2.06 -2.03 -4.82
C PHE A 124 1.24 -2.75 -5.90
N ASN A 125 0.76 -3.95 -5.58
CA ASN A 125 0.05 -4.84 -6.49
C ASN A 125 -1.22 -4.21 -7.10
N GLN A 126 -1.89 -3.29 -6.41
CA GLN A 126 -3.08 -2.62 -6.95
C GLN A 126 -2.78 -1.72 -8.16
N ARG A 127 -1.54 -1.27 -8.34
CA ARG A 127 -1.14 -0.57 -9.58
C ARG A 127 -1.14 -1.48 -10.81
N THR A 128 -1.22 -2.82 -10.64
CA THR A 128 -1.38 -3.78 -11.75
C THR A 128 -2.83 -4.03 -12.14
N ASN A 129 -3.80 -3.61 -11.32
CA ASN A 129 -5.22 -3.76 -11.60
C ASN A 129 -5.64 -2.87 -12.79
N CYS A 130 -6.28 -3.48 -13.79
CA CYS A 130 -6.68 -2.82 -15.03
C CYS A 130 -7.57 -1.59 -14.80
N VAL A 131 -8.41 -1.60 -13.76
CA VAL A 131 -9.31 -0.49 -13.44
C VAL A 131 -8.53 0.75 -13.00
N TYR A 132 -7.55 0.59 -12.09
CA TYR A 132 -6.71 1.71 -11.63
C TYR A 132 -5.72 2.17 -12.69
N ARG A 133 -5.16 1.23 -13.50
CA ARG A 133 -4.31 1.59 -14.66
C ARG A 133 -5.08 2.45 -15.66
N LYS A 134 -6.34 2.08 -15.94
CA LYS A 134 -7.18 2.84 -16.88
C LYS A 134 -7.57 4.21 -16.32
N ALA A 135 -7.92 4.28 -15.01
CA ALA A 135 -8.19 5.55 -14.33
C ALA A 135 -6.97 6.49 -14.39
N LYS A 136 -5.77 5.96 -14.11
CA LYS A 136 -4.51 6.73 -14.24
C LYS A 136 -4.30 7.26 -15.65
N ALA A 137 -4.50 6.42 -16.66
CA ALA A 137 -4.37 6.84 -18.06
C ALA A 137 -5.35 7.96 -18.44
N LEU A 138 -6.60 7.92 -17.96
CA LEU A 138 -7.59 8.99 -18.18
C LEU A 138 -7.17 10.30 -17.49
N ILE A 139 -6.64 10.22 -16.28
CA ILE A 139 -6.14 11.39 -15.55
C ILE A 139 -4.93 11.99 -16.27
N ASP A 140 -3.94 11.16 -16.61
CA ASP A 140 -2.71 11.60 -17.27
C ASP A 140 -2.94 12.19 -18.66
N SER A 141 -3.97 11.72 -19.39
CA SER A 141 -4.36 12.29 -20.66
C SER A 141 -5.04 13.66 -20.57
N GLY A 142 -5.35 14.13 -19.34
CA GLY A 142 -6.11 15.36 -19.11
C GLY A 142 -7.61 15.23 -19.40
N ALA A 143 -8.14 14.02 -19.59
CA ALA A 143 -9.56 13.80 -19.90
C ALA A 143 -10.51 14.39 -18.85
N LEU A 144 -10.09 14.44 -17.58
CA LEU A 144 -10.88 15.01 -16.50
C LEU A 144 -10.84 16.55 -16.44
N GLY A 145 -9.94 17.20 -17.18
CA GLY A 145 -9.63 18.61 -16.98
C GLY A 145 -8.89 18.82 -15.65
N GLU A 146 -9.08 19.96 -15.01
CA GLU A 146 -8.49 20.23 -13.70
C GLU A 146 -9.25 19.48 -12.61
N ILE A 147 -8.56 18.64 -11.82
CA ILE A 147 -9.17 17.92 -10.70
C ILE A 147 -9.61 18.93 -9.63
N LYS A 148 -10.85 18.79 -9.19
CA LYS A 148 -11.51 19.62 -8.17
C LYS A 148 -11.75 18.91 -6.88
N ARG A 149 -12.06 17.60 -6.94
CA ARG A 149 -12.45 16.82 -5.76
C ARG A 149 -12.13 15.35 -5.93
N MET A 150 -11.70 14.74 -4.83
CA MET A 150 -11.56 13.30 -4.67
C MET A 150 -12.37 12.85 -3.45
N ILE A 151 -13.13 11.76 -3.59
CA ILE A 151 -13.87 11.12 -2.50
C ILE A 151 -13.56 9.64 -2.54
N TRP A 152 -13.03 9.12 -1.45
CA TRP A 152 -12.79 7.68 -1.32
C TRP A 152 -13.35 7.16 -0.01
N VAL A 153 -14.30 6.24 -0.10
CA VAL A 153 -14.82 5.48 1.03
C VAL A 153 -14.31 4.05 0.88
N VAL A 154 -13.61 3.56 1.89
CA VAL A 154 -12.97 2.23 1.93
C VAL A 154 -13.31 1.59 3.26
N THR A 155 -14.51 1.07 3.39
CA THR A 155 -15.00 0.44 4.63
C THR A 155 -15.30 -1.05 4.44
N ASP A 156 -14.99 -1.61 3.27
CA ASP A 156 -15.17 -3.03 2.95
C ASP A 156 -14.07 -3.95 3.52
N TRP A 157 -13.13 -3.41 4.28
CA TRP A 157 -12.08 -4.15 4.99
C TRP A 157 -12.55 -4.72 6.33
N TYR A 158 -13.81 -5.12 6.48
CA TYR A 158 -14.34 -5.67 7.73
C TYR A 158 -13.41 -6.76 8.30
N ARG A 159 -13.11 -6.64 9.60
CA ARG A 159 -12.34 -7.60 10.37
C ARG A 159 -13.10 -8.00 11.62
N THR A 160 -12.95 -9.24 12.03
CA THR A 160 -13.44 -9.72 13.33
C THR A 160 -12.37 -9.53 14.40
N GLN A 161 -12.75 -9.57 15.67
CA GLN A 161 -11.77 -9.53 16.77
C GLN A 161 -10.72 -10.65 16.64
N SER A 162 -11.14 -11.85 16.19
CA SER A 162 -10.23 -13.00 16.00
C SER A 162 -9.10 -12.75 15.00
N TYR A 163 -9.30 -11.87 14.01
CA TYR A 163 -8.22 -11.45 13.10
C TYR A 163 -7.13 -10.70 13.86
N TYR A 164 -7.52 -9.80 14.75
CA TYR A 164 -6.57 -9.01 15.54
C TYR A 164 -5.89 -9.86 16.62
N ASP A 165 -6.58 -10.88 17.15
CA ASP A 165 -6.05 -11.78 18.17
C ASP A 165 -5.08 -12.83 17.62
N ALA A 166 -5.06 -13.04 16.30
CA ALA A 166 -4.30 -14.10 15.67
C ALA A 166 -2.78 -13.85 15.53
N GLY A 167 -2.23 -12.83 16.16
CA GLY A 167 -0.78 -12.57 16.16
C GLY A 167 -0.36 -11.53 17.17
N ALA A 168 0.74 -11.77 17.84
CA ALA A 168 1.26 -10.90 18.89
C ALA A 168 1.56 -9.46 18.41
N TRP A 169 2.02 -9.31 17.17
CA TRP A 169 2.39 -8.01 16.61
C TRP A 169 1.20 -7.19 16.13
N ARG A 170 0.04 -7.86 15.83
CA ARG A 170 -1.11 -7.18 15.24
C ARG A 170 -1.81 -6.26 16.22
N ALA A 171 -2.34 -5.17 15.67
CA ALA A 171 -3.17 -4.20 16.40
C ALA A 171 -2.48 -3.58 17.62
N THR A 172 -1.15 -3.49 17.58
CA THR A 172 -0.35 -2.87 18.65
C THR A 172 0.58 -1.81 18.08
N TRP A 173 0.79 -0.72 18.84
CA TRP A 173 1.73 0.33 18.41
C TRP A 173 3.17 -0.17 18.33
N GLU A 174 3.57 -1.07 19.24
CA GLU A 174 4.94 -1.61 19.25
C GLU A 174 5.17 -2.64 18.14
N GLY A 175 4.17 -3.47 17.84
CA GLY A 175 4.33 -4.56 16.84
C GLY A 175 3.98 -4.14 15.42
N GLU A 176 2.85 -3.45 15.21
CA GLU A 176 2.32 -3.09 13.89
C GLU A 176 2.59 -1.62 13.53
N GLY A 177 2.50 -0.74 14.53
CA GLY A 177 2.76 0.69 14.38
C GLY A 177 1.60 1.51 13.82
N GLY A 178 0.43 0.91 13.66
CA GLY A 178 -0.82 1.49 13.18
C GLY A 178 -1.82 0.40 12.82
N GLY A 179 -3.05 0.79 12.53
CA GLY A 179 -4.16 -0.10 12.21
C GLY A 179 -4.56 -0.05 10.75
N VAL A 180 -5.81 0.40 10.48
CA VAL A 180 -6.38 0.40 9.14
C VAL A 180 -5.54 1.17 8.12
N LEU A 181 -4.95 2.30 8.50
CA LEU A 181 -4.11 3.11 7.60
C LEU A 181 -2.79 2.43 7.21
N LEU A 182 -2.22 1.62 8.11
CA LEU A 182 -0.90 1.04 7.91
C LEU A 182 -0.94 -0.42 7.44
N ASN A 183 -2.02 -1.15 7.70
CA ASN A 183 -2.16 -2.56 7.31
C ASN A 183 -3.12 -2.75 6.14
N GLN A 184 -4.39 -2.30 6.24
CA GLN A 184 -5.40 -2.55 5.22
C GLN A 184 -5.32 -1.55 4.06
N CYS A 185 -5.12 -0.27 4.35
CA CYS A 185 -5.19 0.83 3.38
C CYS A 185 -3.87 1.35 2.77
N PRO A 186 -2.66 0.75 2.95
CA PRO A 186 -1.47 1.24 2.26
C PRO A 186 -1.61 1.28 0.74
N HIS A 187 -2.36 0.34 0.15
CA HIS A 187 -2.63 0.33 -1.29
C HIS A 187 -3.51 1.48 -1.73
N GLN A 188 -4.54 1.82 -0.93
CA GLN A 188 -5.43 2.94 -1.22
C GLN A 188 -4.69 4.28 -1.03
N LEU A 189 -3.86 4.41 0.00
CA LEU A 189 -3.04 5.60 0.20
C LEU A 189 -1.99 5.76 -0.91
N ASP A 190 -1.42 4.65 -1.40
CA ASP A 190 -0.56 4.66 -2.57
C ASP A 190 -1.31 5.10 -3.83
N LEU A 191 -2.45 4.48 -4.13
CA LEU A 191 -3.28 4.84 -5.28
C LEU A 191 -3.80 6.28 -5.19
N LEU A 192 -4.16 6.78 -4.00
CA LEU A 192 -4.58 8.17 -3.81
C LEU A 192 -3.52 9.14 -4.32
N GLN A 193 -2.28 9.00 -3.84
CA GLN A 193 -1.19 9.88 -4.26
C GLN A 193 -0.77 9.62 -5.73
N TRP A 194 -0.89 8.39 -6.22
CA TRP A 194 -0.55 8.04 -7.59
C TRP A 194 -1.53 8.62 -8.60
N LEU A 195 -2.83 8.70 -8.25
CA LEU A 195 -3.89 9.26 -9.09
C LEU A 195 -4.00 10.79 -8.97
N CYS A 196 -3.97 11.30 -7.73
CA CYS A 196 -4.30 12.72 -7.45
C CYS A 196 -3.10 13.56 -7.00
N GLY A 197 -1.93 12.94 -6.77
CA GLY A 197 -0.78 13.60 -6.14
C GLY A 197 -0.90 13.66 -4.61
N LEU A 198 0.13 14.19 -3.97
CA LEU A 198 0.12 14.41 -2.52
C LEU A 198 -0.67 15.68 -2.18
N PRO A 199 -1.55 15.66 -1.15
CA PRO A 199 -2.14 16.87 -0.62
C PRO A 199 -1.07 17.74 0.06
N VAL A 200 -1.35 19.04 0.18
CA VAL A 200 -0.48 19.97 0.91
C VAL A 200 -0.89 20.11 2.39
N ARG A 201 -2.15 19.79 2.71
CA ARG A 201 -2.67 19.79 4.09
C ARG A 201 -3.64 18.64 4.33
N VAL A 202 -3.63 18.13 5.57
CA VAL A 202 -4.49 17.03 6.03
C VAL A 202 -5.12 17.39 7.38
N ARG A 203 -6.43 17.17 7.49
CA ARG A 203 -7.15 17.17 8.75
C ARG A 203 -7.84 15.83 8.92
N ALA A 204 -7.56 15.09 10.00
CA ALA A 204 -8.11 13.75 10.21
C ALA A 204 -8.57 13.51 11.65
N ALA A 205 -9.52 12.58 11.79
CA ALA A 205 -9.88 11.91 13.02
C ALA A 205 -9.61 10.41 12.83
N CYS A 206 -8.68 9.86 13.61
CA CYS A 206 -8.36 8.45 13.68
C CYS A 206 -8.84 7.93 15.05
N HIS A 207 -9.77 6.99 15.06
CA HIS A 207 -10.33 6.43 16.28
C HIS A 207 -9.66 5.09 16.58
N GLU A 208 -8.98 5.05 17.73
CA GLU A 208 -8.26 3.88 18.21
C GLU A 208 -9.23 2.96 18.96
N GLY A 209 -9.31 1.67 18.55
CA GLY A 209 -10.18 0.69 19.20
C GLY A 209 -11.64 1.11 19.30
N LYS A 210 -12.18 1.74 18.27
CA LYS A 210 -13.58 2.19 18.25
C LYS A 210 -14.56 1.03 18.14
N TRP A 211 -14.20 0.03 17.33
CA TRP A 211 -15.04 -1.11 17.00
C TRP A 211 -14.50 -2.44 17.53
N HIS A 212 -13.21 -2.47 17.89
CA HIS A 212 -12.51 -3.68 18.32
C HIS A 212 -11.72 -3.39 19.59
N ASP A 213 -11.43 -4.43 20.40
CA ASP A 213 -10.50 -4.31 21.52
C ASP A 213 -9.05 -4.34 21.01
N ILE A 214 -8.62 -3.20 20.48
CA ILE A 214 -7.28 -2.96 19.93
C ILE A 214 -6.78 -1.59 20.36
N GLU A 215 -5.50 -1.31 20.19
CA GLU A 215 -4.91 -0.02 20.57
C GLU A 215 -4.57 0.91 19.41
N VAL A 216 -4.68 0.41 18.17
CA VAL A 216 -4.47 1.17 16.94
C VAL A 216 -5.80 1.61 16.34
N GLU A 217 -5.76 2.45 15.31
CA GLU A 217 -6.97 2.95 14.67
C GLU A 217 -7.66 1.89 13.79
N ASP A 218 -8.97 1.78 13.93
CA ASP A 218 -9.85 0.93 13.14
C ASP A 218 -10.95 1.71 12.38
N ASP A 219 -10.97 3.04 12.55
CA ASP A 219 -11.91 3.96 11.90
C ASP A 219 -11.25 5.31 11.68
N VAL A 220 -11.28 5.81 10.44
CA VAL A 220 -10.61 7.05 10.03
C VAL A 220 -11.50 7.87 9.11
N THR A 221 -11.56 9.18 9.35
CA THR A 221 -12.11 10.17 8.44
C THR A 221 -11.11 11.30 8.26
N ALA A 222 -10.72 11.59 7.02
CA ALA A 222 -9.76 12.62 6.69
C ALA A 222 -10.27 13.57 5.60
N TYR A 223 -9.98 14.86 5.79
CA TYR A 223 -10.11 15.93 4.79
C TYR A 223 -8.72 16.30 4.26
N LEU A 224 -8.60 16.45 2.95
CA LEU A 224 -7.36 16.69 2.23
C LEU A 224 -7.48 17.98 1.40
N GLU A 225 -6.42 18.76 1.35
CA GLU A 225 -6.31 19.93 0.46
C GLU A 225 -5.08 19.78 -0.44
N PHE A 226 -5.27 20.01 -1.74
CA PHE A 226 -4.23 19.90 -2.76
C PHE A 226 -3.74 21.27 -3.21
N ALA A 227 -2.54 21.33 -3.77
CA ALA A 227 -1.88 22.60 -4.16
C ALA A 227 -2.67 23.42 -5.19
N ASN A 228 -3.43 22.76 -6.06
CA ASN A 228 -4.29 23.41 -7.06
C ASN A 228 -5.65 23.87 -6.51
N GLY A 229 -5.90 23.75 -5.18
CA GLY A 229 -7.16 24.08 -4.54
C GLY A 229 -8.20 22.95 -4.57
N ALA A 230 -7.90 21.80 -5.16
CA ALA A 230 -8.74 20.63 -5.06
C ALA A 230 -8.86 20.15 -3.60
N THR A 231 -9.98 19.51 -3.28
CA THR A 231 -10.23 18.94 -1.95
C THR A 231 -10.45 17.44 -2.03
N GLY A 232 -10.14 16.72 -0.94
CA GLY A 232 -10.37 15.29 -0.86
C GLY A 232 -11.01 14.89 0.47
N THR A 233 -11.76 13.78 0.43
CA THR A 233 -12.24 13.08 1.62
C THR A 233 -11.84 11.62 1.52
N PHE A 234 -11.22 11.11 2.58
CA PHE A 234 -10.83 9.71 2.71
C PHE A 234 -11.46 9.13 3.97
N ILE A 235 -12.22 8.06 3.83
CA ILE A 235 -12.87 7.35 4.94
C ILE A 235 -12.44 5.89 4.87
N ALA A 236 -11.97 5.34 5.99
CA ALA A 236 -11.57 3.94 6.08
C ALA A 236 -12.03 3.34 7.41
N SER A 237 -12.53 2.10 7.36
CA SER A 237 -12.94 1.38 8.57
C SER A 237 -12.74 -0.12 8.39
N THR A 238 -12.45 -0.81 9.49
CA THR A 238 -12.49 -2.28 9.58
C THR A 238 -13.69 -2.78 10.39
N GLY A 239 -14.55 -1.86 10.84
CA GLY A 239 -15.72 -2.16 11.67
C GLY A 239 -17.03 -2.33 10.90
N ASP A 240 -17.06 -2.08 9.58
CA ASP A 240 -18.29 -2.01 8.80
C ASP A 240 -18.57 -3.33 8.05
N ALA A 241 -19.43 -4.20 8.62
CA ALA A 241 -19.83 -5.45 7.94
C ALA A 241 -20.58 -5.21 6.61
N LEU A 242 -21.20 -4.04 6.45
CA LEU A 242 -21.86 -3.58 5.22
C LEU A 242 -21.03 -2.50 4.47
N GLY A 243 -19.71 -2.54 4.64
CA GLY A 243 -18.80 -1.57 4.06
C GLY A 243 -18.83 -1.49 2.53
N GLU A 244 -18.27 -0.42 1.99
CA GLU A 244 -18.12 -0.16 0.55
C GLU A 244 -16.69 0.21 0.19
N ASN A 245 -16.36 0.08 -1.10
CA ASN A 245 -15.13 0.63 -1.68
C ASN A 245 -15.53 1.42 -2.92
N ARG A 246 -15.56 2.74 -2.77
CA ARG A 246 -16.01 3.66 -3.80
C ARG A 246 -15.07 4.87 -3.89
N LEU A 247 -14.40 4.98 -5.04
CA LEU A 247 -13.57 6.12 -5.40
C LEU A 247 -14.28 6.99 -6.44
N GLU A 248 -14.38 8.28 -6.18
CA GLU A 248 -14.76 9.29 -7.17
C GLU A 248 -13.67 10.35 -7.32
N ILE A 249 -13.33 10.70 -8.57
CA ILE A 249 -12.46 11.83 -8.89
C ILE A 249 -13.19 12.72 -9.87
N ILE A 250 -13.40 13.97 -9.48
CA ILE A 250 -14.21 14.95 -10.20
C ILE A 250 -13.27 16.06 -10.70
N GLY A 251 -13.25 16.23 -12.00
CA GLY A 251 -12.55 17.32 -12.67
C GLY A 251 -13.53 18.32 -13.30
N THR A 252 -12.99 19.32 -14.02
CA THR A 252 -13.77 20.36 -14.71
C THR A 252 -14.44 19.87 -15.99
N ARG A 253 -13.96 18.74 -16.55
CA ARG A 253 -14.45 18.15 -17.81
C ARG A 253 -15.14 16.84 -17.65
N ALA A 254 -14.70 16.05 -16.66
CA ALA A 254 -15.27 14.72 -16.46
C ALA A 254 -15.14 14.27 -15.00
N ARG A 255 -15.92 13.24 -14.68
CA ARG A 255 -15.86 12.52 -13.41
C ARG A 255 -15.61 11.04 -13.71
N ILE A 256 -14.69 10.42 -12.99
CA ILE A 256 -14.58 8.97 -12.91
C ILE A 256 -15.12 8.47 -11.57
N ARG A 257 -15.72 7.27 -11.59
CA ARG A 257 -16.09 6.51 -10.41
C ARG A 257 -15.59 5.08 -10.57
N ILE A 258 -14.98 4.56 -9.52
CA ILE A 258 -14.62 3.15 -9.39
C ILE A 258 -15.39 2.58 -8.22
N GLU A 259 -16.18 1.56 -8.51
CA GLU A 259 -17.00 0.84 -7.54
C GLU A 259 -17.24 -0.59 -8.04
N ASN A 260 -17.11 -1.60 -7.19
CA ASN A 260 -17.29 -3.02 -7.53
C ASN A 260 -16.44 -3.45 -8.76
N ASP A 261 -15.15 -3.04 -8.79
CA ASP A 261 -14.22 -3.29 -9.90
C ASP A 261 -14.69 -2.75 -11.26
N GLN A 262 -15.65 -1.83 -11.29
CA GLN A 262 -16.11 -1.17 -12.50
C GLN A 262 -15.69 0.30 -12.51
N LEU A 263 -15.16 0.75 -13.65
CA LEU A 263 -14.83 2.15 -13.91
C LEU A 263 -15.92 2.77 -14.79
N THR A 264 -16.52 3.85 -14.32
CA THR A 264 -17.43 4.69 -15.11
C THR A 264 -16.82 6.06 -15.35
N LEU A 265 -17.17 6.67 -16.49
CA LEU A 265 -16.77 8.02 -16.89
C LEU A 265 -18.00 8.82 -17.29
N ASP A 266 -18.20 9.95 -16.60
CA ASP A 266 -19.18 10.97 -16.99
C ASP A 266 -18.43 12.15 -17.60
N THR A 267 -18.64 12.43 -18.89
CA THR A 267 -17.96 13.51 -19.61
C THR A 267 -18.94 14.64 -19.92
N LEU A 268 -18.52 15.87 -19.65
CA LEU A 268 -19.25 17.07 -20.02
C LEU A 268 -19.05 17.41 -21.50
N SER A 269 -20.08 17.90 -22.18
CA SER A 269 -20.02 18.36 -23.58
C SER A 269 -19.07 19.54 -23.79
N VAL A 270 -18.83 20.32 -22.73
CA VAL A 270 -17.91 21.47 -22.66
C VAL A 270 -17.36 21.56 -21.24
N ASP A 271 -16.13 22.10 -21.09
CA ASP A 271 -15.56 22.35 -19.77
C ASP A 271 -16.48 23.26 -18.94
N GLU A 272 -16.77 22.90 -17.70
CA GLU A 272 -17.67 23.67 -16.83
C GLU A 272 -17.18 25.12 -16.59
N ARG A 273 -15.86 25.35 -16.66
CA ARG A 273 -15.28 26.71 -16.52
C ARG A 273 -15.59 27.58 -17.72
N ASP A 274 -15.68 26.98 -18.91
CA ASP A 274 -16.07 27.69 -20.14
C ASP A 274 -17.59 27.88 -20.19
N TRP A 275 -18.37 26.91 -19.67
CA TRP A 275 -19.81 26.92 -19.65
C TRP A 275 -20.38 27.93 -18.64
N CYS A 276 -19.86 27.92 -17.41
CA CYS A 276 -20.41 28.69 -16.29
C CYS A 276 -20.57 30.19 -16.59
N PRO A 277 -19.58 30.92 -17.17
CA PRO A 277 -19.71 32.34 -17.44
C PRO A 277 -20.62 32.71 -18.59
N VAL A 278 -20.95 31.77 -19.49
CA VAL A 278 -21.74 32.04 -20.69
C VAL A 278 -23.20 31.54 -20.62
N CYS A 279 -23.46 30.59 -19.71
CA CYS A 279 -24.79 30.03 -19.54
C CYS A 279 -25.72 31.07 -18.93
N LYS A 280 -26.87 31.31 -19.61
CA LYS A 280 -27.89 32.30 -19.16
C LYS A 280 -28.95 31.68 -18.26
N GLU A 281 -28.97 30.37 -18.17
CA GLU A 281 -29.94 29.66 -17.34
C GLU A 281 -29.35 29.45 -15.93
N PRO A 282 -30.02 29.93 -14.86
CA PRO A 282 -29.49 29.83 -13.49
C PRO A 282 -29.14 28.41 -13.03
N PHE A 283 -29.80 27.40 -13.60
CA PHE A 283 -29.59 25.97 -13.30
C PHE A 283 -29.12 25.18 -14.51
N GLY A 284 -28.62 25.85 -15.55
CA GLY A 284 -28.13 25.21 -16.76
C GLY A 284 -26.85 24.43 -16.51
N VAL A 285 -26.82 23.17 -16.95
CA VAL A 285 -25.63 22.30 -16.88
C VAL A 285 -25.22 21.91 -18.30
N PRO A 286 -23.91 21.68 -18.58
CA PRO A 286 -23.48 21.10 -19.85
C PRO A 286 -24.11 19.73 -20.09
N GLY A 287 -24.23 19.34 -21.35
CA GLY A 287 -24.64 17.96 -21.68
C GLY A 287 -23.69 16.94 -21.06
N ILE A 288 -24.22 15.82 -20.59
CA ILE A 288 -23.46 14.76 -19.92
C ILE A 288 -23.54 13.50 -20.76
N GLN A 289 -22.39 12.89 -21.06
CA GLN A 289 -22.29 11.56 -21.63
C GLN A 289 -21.78 10.61 -20.56
N HIS A 290 -22.49 9.50 -20.34
CA HIS A 290 -22.13 8.43 -19.41
C HIS A 290 -21.60 7.23 -20.17
N GLU A 291 -20.50 6.63 -19.71
CA GLU A 291 -19.99 5.38 -20.25
C GLU A 291 -19.43 4.47 -19.14
N ILE A 292 -19.57 3.16 -19.34
CA ILE A 292 -18.81 2.14 -18.61
C ILE A 292 -17.50 1.94 -19.38
N VAL A 293 -16.38 2.31 -18.76
CA VAL A 293 -15.09 2.28 -19.42
C VAL A 293 -14.58 0.83 -19.55
N GLN A 294 -14.28 0.41 -20.76
CA GLN A 294 -13.73 -0.92 -21.00
C GLN A 294 -12.24 -0.94 -20.60
N THR A 295 -11.84 -2.02 -19.94
CA THR A 295 -10.46 -2.33 -19.56
C THR A 295 -9.99 -3.58 -20.31
N ASP A 296 -8.69 -3.90 -20.21
CA ASP A 296 -8.14 -5.15 -20.76
C ASP A 296 -8.49 -6.40 -19.90
N GLY A 297 -9.10 -6.21 -18.73
CA GLY A 297 -9.45 -7.28 -17.80
C GLY A 297 -8.28 -7.87 -17.03
N GLU A 298 -7.05 -7.42 -17.31
CA GLU A 298 -5.84 -7.96 -16.68
C GLU A 298 -5.67 -7.47 -15.24
N ASN A 299 -5.52 -8.41 -14.32
CA ASN A 299 -5.31 -8.13 -12.89
C ASN A 299 -4.30 -9.11 -12.27
N PRO A 300 -3.00 -9.04 -12.68
CA PRO A 300 -1.99 -10.00 -12.25
C PRO A 300 -1.52 -9.82 -10.80
N GLN A 301 -1.90 -8.75 -10.12
CA GLN A 301 -1.65 -8.52 -8.69
C GLN A 301 -0.17 -8.73 -8.29
N HIS A 302 0.09 -9.49 -7.22
CA HIS A 302 1.43 -9.75 -6.69
C HIS A 302 2.35 -10.44 -7.70
N ALA A 303 1.83 -11.38 -8.51
CA ALA A 303 2.61 -12.01 -9.58
C ALA A 303 3.03 -10.98 -10.64
N GLY A 304 2.18 -10.01 -10.96
CA GLY A 304 2.51 -8.94 -11.89
C GLY A 304 3.66 -8.05 -11.41
N VAL A 305 3.69 -7.72 -10.10
CA VAL A 305 4.80 -6.95 -9.51
C VAL A 305 6.09 -7.76 -9.50
N LEU A 306 6.05 -9.04 -9.10
CA LEU A 306 7.21 -9.94 -9.13
C LEU A 306 7.79 -10.08 -10.53
N ASN A 307 6.94 -10.28 -11.54
CA ASN A 307 7.36 -10.38 -12.93
C ASN A 307 7.99 -9.08 -13.44
N ALA A 308 7.38 -7.93 -13.13
CA ALA A 308 7.94 -6.63 -13.51
C ALA A 308 9.27 -6.35 -12.82
N PHE A 309 9.44 -6.75 -11.55
CA PHE A 309 10.68 -6.62 -10.80
C PHE A 309 11.79 -7.48 -11.41
N ALA A 310 11.51 -8.75 -11.71
CA ALA A 310 12.46 -9.64 -12.39
C ALA A 310 12.84 -9.13 -13.79
N ALA A 311 11.85 -8.72 -14.58
CA ALA A 311 12.06 -8.20 -15.92
C ALA A 311 12.85 -6.87 -15.90
N HIS A 312 12.67 -6.02 -14.88
CA HIS A 312 13.49 -4.84 -14.70
C HIS A 312 14.97 -5.19 -14.54
N ILE A 313 15.26 -6.12 -13.63
CA ILE A 313 16.65 -6.55 -13.35
C ILE A 313 17.28 -7.25 -14.55
N LEU A 314 16.53 -8.11 -15.24
CA LEU A 314 17.07 -8.95 -16.32
C LEU A 314 17.08 -8.25 -17.68
N HIS A 315 16.16 -7.31 -17.92
CA HIS A 315 15.89 -6.75 -19.26
C HIS A 315 15.76 -5.23 -19.28
N GLY A 316 15.81 -4.54 -18.13
CA GLY A 316 15.70 -3.08 -18.05
C GLY A 316 14.28 -2.53 -18.30
N THR A 317 13.23 -3.34 -18.17
CA THR A 317 11.84 -2.89 -18.33
C THR A 317 11.38 -2.04 -17.14
N PRO A 318 10.34 -1.18 -17.28
CA PRO A 318 9.87 -0.36 -16.17
C PRO A 318 9.35 -1.19 -14.96
N LEU A 319 9.61 -0.70 -13.74
CA LEU A 319 8.98 -1.21 -12.52
C LEU A 319 7.51 -0.83 -12.46
N VAL A 320 6.70 -1.61 -11.72
CA VAL A 320 5.33 -1.21 -11.34
C VAL A 320 5.37 -0.01 -10.39
N ALA A 321 6.28 -0.05 -9.42
CA ALA A 321 6.53 1.04 -8.48
C ALA A 321 8.00 1.03 -8.04
N ASP A 322 8.67 2.17 -8.18
CA ASP A 322 9.98 2.38 -7.57
C ASP A 322 9.86 2.36 -6.04
N GLY A 323 10.81 1.75 -5.36
CA GLY A 323 10.81 1.63 -3.91
C GLY A 323 10.77 2.97 -3.18
N ARG A 324 11.34 4.02 -3.79
CA ARG A 324 11.35 5.40 -3.28
C ARG A 324 9.94 5.99 -3.19
N GLU A 325 8.98 5.48 -3.96
CA GLU A 325 7.58 5.94 -3.91
C GLU A 325 6.87 5.46 -2.64
N GLY A 326 7.38 4.41 -1.98
CA GLY A 326 6.79 3.84 -0.77
C GLY A 326 6.59 4.83 0.37
N ILE A 327 7.43 5.88 0.44
CA ILE A 327 7.31 6.94 1.45
C ILE A 327 6.05 7.80 1.28
N ARG A 328 5.50 7.91 0.05
CA ARG A 328 4.40 8.86 -0.23
C ARG A 328 3.10 8.44 0.44
N GLY A 329 2.68 7.17 0.29
CA GLY A 329 1.50 6.63 0.97
C GLY A 329 1.68 6.58 2.49
N LEU A 330 2.89 6.26 2.96
CA LEU A 330 3.23 6.28 4.38
C LEU A 330 3.14 7.69 4.97
N MET A 331 3.60 8.71 4.25
CA MET A 331 3.49 10.12 4.69
C MET A 331 2.04 10.54 4.88
N LEU A 332 1.11 10.06 4.02
CA LEU A 332 -0.33 10.30 4.20
C LEU A 332 -0.85 9.65 5.48
N SER A 333 -0.50 8.38 5.74
CA SER A 333 -0.85 7.69 6.98
C SER A 333 -0.33 8.45 8.20
N ASN A 334 0.96 8.80 8.20
CA ASN A 334 1.58 9.53 9.31
C ASN A 334 0.96 10.93 9.49
N ALA A 335 0.60 11.63 8.41
CA ALA A 335 -0.08 12.92 8.47
C ALA A 335 -1.48 12.82 9.09
N MET A 336 -2.25 11.77 8.77
CA MET A 336 -3.57 11.53 9.35
C MET A 336 -3.46 11.25 10.86
N HIS A 337 -2.54 10.38 11.27
CA HIS A 337 -2.27 10.12 12.69
C HIS A 337 -1.84 11.39 13.42
N LEU A 338 -0.84 12.14 12.88
CA LEU A 338 -0.34 13.35 13.49
C LEU A 338 -1.45 14.38 13.67
N SER A 339 -2.30 14.56 12.63
CA SER A 339 -3.47 15.46 12.69
C SER A 339 -4.46 15.06 13.79
N SER A 340 -4.74 13.76 13.91
CA SER A 340 -5.64 13.24 14.94
C SER A 340 -5.05 13.41 16.34
N TRP A 341 -3.79 13.01 16.56
CA TRP A 341 -3.13 13.09 17.87
C TRP A 341 -2.95 14.51 18.37
N THR A 342 -2.66 15.47 17.48
CA THR A 342 -2.50 16.88 17.84
C THR A 342 -3.80 17.67 17.78
N ASN A 343 -4.87 17.09 17.24
CA ASN A 343 -6.13 17.77 16.94
C ASN A 343 -5.94 19.03 16.09
N GLN A 344 -5.04 18.99 15.10
CA GLN A 344 -4.69 20.11 14.23
C GLN A 344 -4.66 19.72 12.75
N THR A 345 -4.78 20.72 11.87
CA THR A 345 -4.46 20.53 10.44
C THR A 345 -2.95 20.45 10.29
N VAL A 346 -2.46 19.45 9.58
CA VAL A 346 -1.05 19.16 9.36
C VAL A 346 -0.69 19.49 7.90
N SER A 347 0.42 20.18 7.69
CA SER A 347 0.99 20.42 6.37
C SER A 347 1.92 19.28 5.97
N LEU A 348 1.99 18.97 4.65
CA LEU A 348 2.98 18.05 4.11
C LEU A 348 4.12 18.82 3.43
N PRO A 349 5.39 18.38 3.60
CA PRO A 349 5.81 17.25 4.44
C PRO A 349 5.55 17.51 5.93
N ILE A 350 5.32 16.45 6.68
CA ILE A 350 5.00 16.52 8.12
C ILE A 350 6.24 16.86 8.97
N ASP A 351 6.01 17.26 10.22
CA ASP A 351 7.03 17.24 11.26
C ASP A 351 7.30 15.78 11.68
N GLU A 352 8.32 15.18 11.06
CA GLU A 352 8.66 13.76 11.22
C GLU A 352 9.20 13.43 12.61
N GLU A 353 9.91 14.38 13.25
CA GLU A 353 10.43 14.24 14.61
C GLU A 353 9.30 14.27 15.65
N LEU A 354 8.34 15.19 15.47
CA LEU A 354 7.15 15.23 16.32
C LEU A 354 6.33 13.94 16.18
N PHE A 355 6.15 13.47 14.92
CA PHE A 355 5.46 12.20 14.69
C PHE A 355 6.13 11.04 15.43
N LEU A 356 7.45 10.89 15.26
CA LEU A 356 8.22 9.82 15.91
C LEU A 356 8.17 9.91 17.43
N LYS A 357 8.22 11.14 17.99
CA LYS A 357 8.08 11.35 19.42
C LYS A 357 6.74 10.82 19.94
N LEU A 358 5.63 11.21 19.30
CA LEU A 358 4.27 10.79 19.70
C LEU A 358 4.05 9.28 19.49
N LEU A 359 4.56 8.72 18.40
CA LEU A 359 4.53 7.28 18.18
C LEU A 359 5.28 6.53 19.27
N ASN A 360 6.46 7.00 19.68
CA ASN A 360 7.23 6.38 20.77
C ASN A 360 6.54 6.49 22.13
N GLU A 361 5.74 7.53 22.37
CA GLU A 361 4.89 7.63 23.56
C GLU A 361 3.83 6.53 23.56
N LYS A 362 3.17 6.27 22.44
CA LYS A 362 2.20 5.17 22.30
C LYS A 362 2.87 3.79 22.42
N ARG A 363 4.02 3.59 21.80
CA ARG A 363 4.78 2.34 21.87
C ARG A 363 5.16 1.97 23.31
N ARG A 364 5.55 2.93 24.14
CA ARG A 364 5.91 2.69 25.56
C ARG A 364 4.75 2.18 26.41
N THR A 365 3.52 2.43 26.02
CA THR A 365 2.30 1.98 26.69
C THR A 365 1.59 0.85 25.96
N SER A 366 2.22 0.34 24.90
CA SER A 366 1.64 -0.70 24.03
C SER A 366 1.43 -2.00 24.82
N ARG A 367 0.31 -2.65 24.55
CA ARG A 367 -0.09 -3.92 25.20
C ARG A 367 0.85 -5.04 24.75
N HIS A 368 1.31 -5.82 25.70
CA HIS A 368 1.93 -7.10 25.37
C HIS A 368 0.84 -8.11 24.98
N LYS A 369 1.01 -8.79 23.85
CA LYS A 369 0.15 -9.89 23.41
C LYS A 369 0.98 -11.17 23.32
N ASP A 370 0.42 -12.27 23.77
CA ASP A 370 1.06 -13.57 23.66
C ASP A 370 1.16 -14.01 22.20
N GLU A 371 2.24 -14.70 21.86
CA GLU A 371 2.42 -15.26 20.53
C GLU A 371 1.42 -16.40 20.30
N VAL A 372 0.58 -16.24 19.30
CA VAL A 372 -0.30 -17.32 18.82
C VAL A 372 0.31 -17.90 17.55
N ASP A 373 0.57 -19.18 17.52
CA ASP A 373 1.11 -19.89 16.32
C ASP A 373 -0.05 -20.24 15.35
N ALA A 374 -0.80 -19.22 14.94
CA ALA A 374 -1.88 -19.36 13.96
C ALA A 374 -1.48 -18.72 12.64
N ALA A 375 -1.37 -19.53 11.59
CA ALA A 375 -1.28 -19.00 10.23
C ALA A 375 -2.67 -18.54 9.79
N ILE A 376 -2.84 -17.24 9.57
CA ILE A 376 -4.05 -16.70 8.92
C ILE A 376 -3.96 -17.01 7.43
N ASP A 377 -4.99 -17.69 6.90
CA ASP A 377 -5.18 -17.75 5.45
C ASP A 377 -5.57 -16.38 4.92
N VAL A 378 -4.64 -15.72 4.22
CA VAL A 378 -4.84 -14.41 3.60
C VAL A 378 -5.31 -14.49 2.16
N SER A 379 -5.52 -15.70 1.60
CA SER A 379 -5.85 -15.90 0.17
C SER A 379 -7.13 -15.20 -0.29
N GLY A 380 -8.07 -14.91 0.63
CA GLY A 380 -9.30 -14.16 0.36
C GLY A 380 -9.27 -12.67 0.69
N SER A 381 -8.13 -12.13 1.13
CA SER A 381 -8.05 -10.76 1.66
C SER A 381 -7.46 -9.73 0.68
N PHE A 382 -7.25 -10.09 -0.59
CA PHE A 382 -6.65 -9.21 -1.58
C PHE A 382 -7.73 -8.59 -2.48
N GLY A 383 -7.95 -7.28 -2.35
CA GLY A 383 -8.83 -6.50 -3.22
C GLY A 383 -10.19 -6.12 -2.61
N SER A 384 -10.91 -7.00 -1.97
CA SER A 384 -12.07 -6.74 -1.11
C SER A 384 -12.38 -7.98 -0.29
N THR A 385 -12.99 -7.81 0.88
CA THR A 385 -13.44 -8.92 1.72
C THR A 385 -14.80 -9.50 1.30
N ARG A 386 -15.42 -8.93 0.28
CA ARG A 386 -16.65 -9.50 -0.31
C ARG A 386 -16.27 -10.51 -1.40
N LYS A 387 -16.59 -11.79 -1.14
CA LYS A 387 -16.69 -12.81 -2.17
C LYS A 387 -18.06 -12.69 -2.86
#